data_aed4dc0cb60c9d69ce2ec6214be8d390
#
_entry.id   aed4dc0cb60c9d69ce2ec6214be8d390
#
_cell.length_a   1.000
_cell.length_b   1.000
_cell.length_c   1.000
_cell.angle_alpha   90.00
_cell.angle_beta   90.00
_cell.angle_gamma   90.00
#
_symmetry.space_group_name_H-M   'P 1'
#
loop_
_entity.id
_entity.type
_entity.pdbx_description
1 polymer ?
#
loop_
_entity_poly.entity_id
_entity_poly.type
_entity_poly.pdbx_seq_one_letter_code
_entity_poly.pdbx_strand_id
1 'polypeptide(L)'
;MLDLKIIPNTINSSDFHIFFCEKNFSFNPKKLTFTNINYKEINSILFKNKNEDYFVFNYHSTRPKKIIFINQNEYKNNFENQNIGGKVINEIKSAKEINVIFSKEDKSLENFYFNFFLGSFLKKYSFNKYKTIFKKNENINEKINLLISSKNKNFFSKIKNDINNIVSGVFLTRDLVSEPPNYLNPQAFVNEIKKLSKLGLKVEVFDHSKMKKIGMNALLGVAQGSKNLPYFVTIKWKPNNSKNKKPLSFIGKGVCFDTGGISLKPAKFMEDMKYDMAGAGVVVGLMKTLALRKSKSYVIGTVALVENMPGGSAQRPGDIVKSYSGKTIEVLNTDAEGRLILADAIYYIDEQYNPEFIIDLATLTGAIVVSLGNEYAGLFSNDDKLSEKLINVGEIENEKLWRFPLHKNYDKLMDSKIADIQNINYSGGAGSITAAQFLQRFLKNKTPWAHLDIAGMAW
;
A
#
# COMPACT_ATOMS: atom_id res chain seq x y z
N MET A 1 -10.78 -3.09 -15.71
CA MET A 1 -9.59 -2.22 -15.45
C MET A 1 -9.71 -0.99 -16.33
N LEU A 2 -9.44 0.20 -15.81
CA LEU A 2 -9.41 1.40 -16.63
C LEU A 2 -8.23 1.36 -17.61
N ASP A 3 -8.48 1.72 -18.87
CA ASP A 3 -7.42 1.85 -19.89
C ASP A 3 -7.38 3.30 -20.38
N LEU A 4 -6.30 4.01 -20.03
CA LEU A 4 -6.09 5.41 -20.44
C LEU A 4 -5.45 5.43 -21.83
N LYS A 5 -6.17 5.91 -22.83
CA LYS A 5 -5.68 6.07 -24.20
C LYS A 5 -5.45 7.52 -24.55
N ILE A 6 -4.41 7.80 -25.29
CA ILE A 6 -4.10 9.11 -25.84
C ILE A 6 -4.47 9.07 -27.33
N ILE A 7 -5.48 9.85 -27.72
CA ILE A 7 -5.97 9.87 -29.11
C ILE A 7 -5.87 11.29 -29.67
N PRO A 8 -5.73 11.43 -31.01
CA PRO A 8 -5.83 12.74 -31.65
C PRO A 8 -7.17 13.41 -31.34
N ASN A 9 -7.24 14.72 -31.46
CA ASN A 9 -8.36 15.59 -31.09
C ASN A 9 -9.63 15.36 -31.92
N THR A 10 -9.95 14.09 -32.25
CA THR A 10 -11.16 13.66 -32.94
C THR A 10 -12.11 13.00 -31.96
N ILE A 11 -13.27 13.60 -31.77
CA ILE A 11 -14.26 13.13 -30.80
C ILE A 11 -15.00 11.96 -31.41
N ASN A 12 -14.80 10.76 -30.84
CA ASN A 12 -15.59 9.58 -31.13
C ASN A 12 -16.98 9.67 -30.48
N SER A 13 -17.94 8.93 -30.97
CA SER A 13 -19.33 8.87 -30.48
C SER A 13 -19.43 8.20 -29.10
N SER A 14 -18.84 8.79 -28.06
CA SER A 14 -19.06 8.37 -26.66
C SER A 14 -20.26 9.07 -26.07
N ASP A 15 -21.01 8.40 -25.19
CA ASP A 15 -22.13 8.97 -24.47
C ASP A 15 -21.69 9.68 -23.17
N PHE A 16 -20.40 9.59 -22.81
CA PHE A 16 -19.84 10.13 -21.57
C PHE A 16 -18.60 10.98 -21.83
N HIS A 17 -18.60 12.19 -21.26
CA HIS A 17 -17.50 13.13 -21.41
C HIS A 17 -17.08 13.70 -20.06
N ILE A 18 -15.78 13.84 -19.85
CA ILE A 18 -15.19 14.65 -18.78
C ILE A 18 -14.56 15.86 -19.44
N PHE A 19 -14.94 17.05 -19.02
CA PHE A 19 -14.46 18.29 -19.58
C PHE A 19 -13.69 19.09 -18.54
N PHE A 20 -12.40 19.22 -18.70
CA PHE A 20 -11.57 20.06 -17.85
C PHE A 20 -11.70 21.52 -18.24
N CYS A 21 -12.41 22.29 -17.42
CA CYS A 21 -12.52 23.74 -17.51
C CYS A 21 -11.28 24.42 -16.93
N GLU A 22 -11.11 25.70 -17.21
CA GLU A 22 -10.21 26.57 -16.48
C GLU A 22 -10.88 27.00 -15.15
N LYS A 23 -10.20 27.85 -14.36
CA LYS A 23 -10.71 28.35 -13.08
C LYS A 23 -12.11 28.93 -13.21
N ASN A 24 -12.95 28.70 -12.20
CA ASN A 24 -14.37 29.13 -12.17
C ASN A 24 -15.21 28.58 -13.33
N PHE A 25 -14.91 27.35 -13.78
CA PHE A 25 -15.56 26.72 -14.94
C PHE A 25 -15.45 27.50 -16.26
N SER A 26 -14.47 28.39 -16.40
CA SER A 26 -14.22 29.04 -17.68
C SER A 26 -13.77 28.03 -18.72
N PHE A 27 -14.16 28.14 -19.96
CA PHE A 27 -13.77 27.24 -21.03
C PHE A 27 -13.94 27.84 -22.45
N ASN A 28 -13.24 27.24 -23.41
CA ASN A 28 -13.37 27.61 -24.81
C ASN A 28 -14.58 26.89 -25.43
N PRO A 29 -15.63 27.66 -25.87
CA PRO A 29 -16.85 27.10 -26.44
C PRO A 29 -16.62 26.19 -27.65
N LYS A 30 -15.61 26.49 -28.46
CA LYS A 30 -15.28 25.71 -29.67
C LYS A 30 -14.93 24.27 -29.36
N LYS A 31 -14.60 23.95 -28.12
CA LYS A 31 -14.31 22.58 -27.65
C LYS A 31 -15.57 21.75 -27.37
N LEU A 32 -16.76 22.36 -27.35
CA LEU A 32 -18.05 21.69 -27.13
C LEU A 32 -18.91 21.57 -28.43
N THR A 33 -18.35 21.88 -29.59
CA THR A 33 -19.10 21.87 -30.88
C THR A 33 -19.63 20.48 -31.29
N PHE A 34 -19.17 19.42 -30.65
CA PHE A 34 -19.69 18.07 -30.84
C PHE A 34 -21.03 17.83 -30.12
N THR A 35 -21.48 18.76 -29.32
CA THR A 35 -22.77 18.74 -28.62
C THR A 35 -23.67 19.80 -29.20
N ASN A 36 -24.97 19.49 -29.37
CA ASN A 36 -25.96 20.49 -29.75
C ASN A 36 -26.42 21.35 -28.56
N ILE A 37 -25.54 21.55 -27.57
CA ILE A 37 -25.86 22.21 -26.31
C ILE A 37 -25.65 23.71 -26.47
N ASN A 38 -26.58 24.50 -25.95
CA ASN A 38 -26.49 25.95 -25.94
C ASN A 38 -25.41 26.42 -24.97
N TYR A 39 -24.32 26.98 -25.51
CA TYR A 39 -23.20 27.48 -24.73
C TYR A 39 -23.62 28.53 -23.68
N LYS A 40 -24.53 29.43 -24.00
CA LYS A 40 -24.97 30.50 -23.08
C LYS A 40 -25.66 29.90 -21.85
N GLU A 41 -26.47 28.87 -22.07
CA GLU A 41 -27.18 28.17 -21.01
C GLU A 41 -26.21 27.44 -20.07
N ILE A 42 -25.28 26.64 -20.62
CA ILE A 42 -24.27 25.96 -19.81
C ILE A 42 -23.45 26.96 -19.04
N ASN A 43 -22.94 28.00 -19.66
CA ASN A 43 -22.11 29.00 -19.00
C ASN A 43 -22.84 29.69 -17.83
N SER A 44 -24.13 29.97 -17.97
CA SER A 44 -24.95 30.50 -16.88
C SER A 44 -25.07 29.52 -15.71
N ILE A 45 -25.27 28.23 -15.98
CA ILE A 45 -25.38 27.19 -14.96
C ILE A 45 -24.03 27.00 -14.26
N LEU A 46 -22.94 26.90 -14.99
CA LEU A 46 -21.60 26.72 -14.44
C LEU A 46 -21.17 27.91 -13.58
N PHE A 47 -21.51 29.12 -14.00
CA PHE A 47 -21.21 30.32 -13.21
C PHE A 47 -21.93 30.34 -11.86
N LYS A 48 -23.16 29.84 -11.78
CA LYS A 48 -23.88 29.66 -10.50
C LYS A 48 -23.20 28.65 -9.57
N ASN A 49 -22.52 27.67 -10.13
CA ASN A 49 -21.83 26.59 -9.41
C ASN A 49 -20.29 26.77 -9.33
N LYS A 50 -19.78 27.99 -9.51
CA LYS A 50 -18.36 28.30 -9.62
C LYS A 50 -17.48 27.86 -8.44
N ASN A 51 -18.08 27.62 -7.27
CA ASN A 51 -17.39 27.15 -6.07
C ASN A 51 -17.32 25.62 -5.97
N GLU A 52 -18.03 24.91 -6.84
CA GLU A 52 -17.99 23.44 -6.86
C GLU A 52 -16.74 22.92 -7.58
N ASP A 53 -16.33 21.71 -7.22
CA ASP A 53 -15.17 21.05 -7.84
C ASP A 53 -15.50 20.48 -9.21
N TYR A 54 -16.72 20.00 -9.35
CA TYR A 54 -17.25 19.47 -10.60
C TYR A 54 -18.76 19.67 -10.67
N PHE A 55 -19.26 19.69 -11.89
CA PHE A 55 -20.70 19.81 -12.18
C PHE A 55 -21.11 18.74 -13.18
N VAL A 56 -22.19 18.01 -12.88
CA VAL A 56 -22.72 16.95 -13.74
C VAL A 56 -23.88 17.51 -14.56
N PHE A 57 -23.71 17.49 -15.87
CA PHE A 57 -24.75 17.92 -16.83
C PHE A 57 -25.26 16.69 -17.61
N ASN A 58 -26.56 16.40 -17.44
CA ASN A 58 -27.25 15.39 -18.21
C ASN A 58 -27.99 16.08 -19.36
N TYR A 59 -27.78 15.62 -20.58
CA TYR A 59 -28.50 16.13 -21.74
C TYR A 59 -29.15 15.01 -22.53
N HIS A 60 -30.29 15.29 -23.07
CA HIS A 60 -31.07 14.34 -23.84
C HIS A 60 -30.74 14.49 -25.33
N SER A 61 -30.36 13.41 -25.95
CA SER A 61 -30.30 13.19 -27.38
C SER A 61 -31.08 11.90 -27.67
N THR A 62 -30.83 11.22 -28.77
CA THR A 62 -31.42 9.90 -29.04
C THR A 62 -31.07 8.87 -27.94
N ARG A 63 -30.01 9.13 -27.10
CA ARG A 63 -29.67 8.40 -25.88
C ARG A 63 -29.27 9.42 -24.80
N PRO A 64 -29.50 9.11 -23.49
CA PRO A 64 -29.04 9.95 -22.41
C PRO A 64 -27.52 10.09 -22.47
N LYS A 65 -27.03 11.31 -22.44
CA LYS A 65 -25.61 11.64 -22.43
C LYS A 65 -25.26 12.45 -21.20
N LYS A 66 -24.02 12.31 -20.74
CA LYS A 66 -23.53 12.98 -19.54
C LYS A 66 -22.21 13.69 -19.82
N ILE A 67 -22.12 14.95 -19.44
CA ILE A 67 -20.87 15.70 -19.42
C ILE A 67 -20.59 16.08 -17.97
N ILE A 68 -19.38 15.82 -17.50
CA ILE A 68 -18.93 16.26 -16.20
C ILE A 68 -17.89 17.35 -16.42
N PHE A 69 -18.22 18.55 -16.02
CA PHE A 69 -17.34 19.70 -16.05
C PHE A 69 -16.49 19.69 -14.79
N ILE A 70 -15.18 19.77 -14.93
CA ILE A 70 -14.21 19.80 -13.82
C ILE A 70 -13.65 21.20 -13.71
N ASN A 71 -13.76 21.78 -12.51
CA ASN A 71 -13.14 23.06 -12.19
C ASN A 71 -11.66 22.83 -11.83
N GLN A 72 -10.73 23.39 -12.60
CA GLN A 72 -9.31 23.28 -12.33
C GLN A 72 -8.93 24.28 -11.22
N ASN A 73 -8.89 23.79 -9.99
CA ASN A 73 -8.49 24.59 -8.83
C ASN A 73 -7.05 24.26 -8.45
N GLU A 74 -6.14 25.24 -8.55
CA GLU A 74 -4.70 25.09 -8.29
C GLU A 74 -4.36 24.89 -6.79
N TYR A 75 -5.29 25.21 -5.90
CA TYR A 75 -5.04 25.26 -4.45
C TYR A 75 -5.35 23.97 -3.68
N LYS A 76 -5.76 22.90 -4.36
CA LYS A 76 -6.10 21.64 -3.70
C LYS A 76 -4.88 20.77 -3.50
N ASN A 77 -4.82 20.06 -2.35
CA ASN A 77 -3.78 19.10 -2.09
C ASN A 77 -3.96 17.82 -2.93
N ASN A 78 -2.98 16.93 -2.89
CA ASN A 78 -2.97 15.68 -3.68
C ASN A 78 -4.21 14.83 -3.42
N PHE A 79 -4.56 14.65 -2.15
CA PHE A 79 -5.68 13.81 -1.73
C PHE A 79 -7.05 14.36 -2.18
N GLU A 80 -7.25 15.67 -2.06
CA GLU A 80 -8.49 16.31 -2.55
C GLU A 80 -8.68 16.11 -4.06
N ASN A 81 -7.59 16.25 -4.84
CA ASN A 81 -7.62 16.00 -6.27
C ASN A 81 -7.89 14.52 -6.60
N GLN A 82 -7.34 13.58 -5.84
CA GLN A 82 -7.66 12.15 -5.96
C GLN A 82 -9.12 11.88 -5.64
N ASN A 83 -9.66 12.50 -4.60
CA ASN A 83 -11.08 12.36 -4.21
C ASN A 83 -12.02 12.87 -5.29
N ILE A 84 -11.71 14.02 -5.93
CA ILE A 84 -12.49 14.53 -7.06
C ILE A 84 -12.48 13.48 -8.18
N GLY A 85 -11.31 12.96 -8.57
CA GLY A 85 -11.20 11.92 -9.59
C GLY A 85 -12.02 10.67 -9.25
N GLY A 86 -11.96 10.22 -7.98
CA GLY A 86 -12.74 9.09 -7.48
C GLY A 86 -14.25 9.32 -7.48
N LYS A 87 -14.72 10.53 -7.13
CA LYS A 87 -16.14 10.91 -7.19
C LYS A 87 -16.63 10.96 -8.63
N VAL A 88 -15.89 11.64 -9.51
CA VAL A 88 -16.23 11.82 -10.93
C VAL A 88 -16.36 10.48 -11.65
N ILE A 89 -15.42 9.56 -11.43
CA ILE A 89 -15.50 8.26 -12.10
C ILE A 89 -16.69 7.42 -11.61
N ASN A 90 -17.18 7.62 -10.39
CA ASN A 90 -18.39 6.98 -9.88
C ASN A 90 -19.68 7.50 -10.55
N GLU A 91 -19.69 8.78 -10.97
CA GLU A 91 -20.81 9.36 -11.70
C GLU A 91 -20.99 8.71 -13.09
N ILE A 92 -19.94 8.06 -13.59
CA ILE A 92 -19.91 7.44 -14.92
C ILE A 92 -19.91 5.91 -14.77
N LYS A 93 -20.87 5.39 -14.00
CA LYS A 93 -21.04 3.93 -13.86
C LYS A 93 -21.49 3.34 -15.19
N SER A 94 -20.88 2.22 -15.60
CA SER A 94 -21.20 1.47 -16.81
C SER A 94 -20.82 2.11 -18.17
N ALA A 95 -20.07 3.20 -18.20
CA ALA A 95 -19.53 3.73 -19.45
C ALA A 95 -18.48 2.76 -20.04
N LYS A 96 -18.66 2.34 -21.28
CA LYS A 96 -17.63 1.56 -21.99
C LYS A 96 -16.46 2.41 -22.43
N GLU A 97 -16.74 3.67 -22.75
CA GLU A 97 -15.78 4.63 -23.27
C GLU A 97 -16.09 6.03 -22.76
N ILE A 98 -15.08 6.74 -22.27
CA ILE A 98 -15.16 8.08 -21.71
C ILE A 98 -14.19 8.96 -22.49
N ASN A 99 -14.68 10.07 -23.05
CA ASN A 99 -13.81 11.07 -23.67
C ASN A 99 -13.45 12.14 -22.65
N VAL A 100 -12.17 12.43 -22.53
CA VAL A 100 -11.65 13.51 -21.70
C VAL A 100 -11.18 14.64 -22.60
N ILE A 101 -11.75 15.81 -22.40
CA ILE A 101 -11.54 17.01 -23.20
C ILE A 101 -10.98 18.10 -22.29
N PHE A 102 -10.01 18.84 -22.79
CA PHE A 102 -9.38 19.95 -22.06
C PHE A 102 -9.75 21.27 -22.73
N SER A 103 -10.25 22.24 -21.96
CA SER A 103 -10.39 23.62 -22.45
C SER A 103 -9.02 24.15 -22.88
N LYS A 104 -8.04 23.98 -21.99
CA LYS A 104 -6.63 24.28 -22.22
C LYS A 104 -5.77 23.14 -21.68
N GLU A 105 -4.83 22.66 -22.47
CA GLU A 105 -3.84 21.66 -22.05
C GLU A 105 -2.68 22.37 -21.34
N ASP A 106 -2.81 22.59 -20.03
CA ASP A 106 -1.85 23.32 -19.22
C ASP A 106 -0.88 22.41 -18.49
N LYS A 107 0.41 22.49 -18.82
CA LYS A 107 1.44 21.67 -18.18
C LYS A 107 1.74 22.08 -16.74
N SER A 108 1.40 23.30 -16.32
CA SER A 108 1.54 23.74 -14.93
C SER A 108 0.64 22.95 -13.99
N LEU A 109 -0.43 22.34 -14.52
CA LEU A 109 -1.40 21.50 -13.80
C LEU A 109 -1.02 20.01 -13.80
N GLU A 110 0.25 19.62 -14.04
CA GLU A 110 0.70 18.23 -14.06
C GLU A 110 0.26 17.49 -12.79
N ASN A 111 0.46 18.10 -11.61
CA ASN A 111 0.11 17.50 -10.34
C ASN A 111 -1.39 17.28 -10.19
N PHE A 112 -2.20 18.23 -10.64
CA PHE A 112 -3.66 18.10 -10.64
C PHE A 112 -4.12 16.93 -11.53
N TYR A 113 -3.68 16.88 -12.78
CA TYR A 113 -4.05 15.80 -13.72
C TYR A 113 -3.61 14.44 -13.21
N PHE A 114 -2.37 14.37 -12.70
CA PHE A 114 -1.84 13.13 -12.14
C PHE A 114 -2.71 12.61 -11.00
N ASN A 115 -3.01 13.45 -10.01
CA ASN A 115 -3.78 13.04 -8.83
C ASN A 115 -5.25 12.76 -9.18
N PHE A 116 -5.87 13.55 -10.04
CA PHE A 116 -7.22 13.29 -10.51
C PHE A 116 -7.36 11.90 -11.15
N PHE A 117 -6.48 11.57 -12.10
CA PHE A 117 -6.54 10.27 -12.75
C PHE A 117 -6.12 9.14 -11.81
N LEU A 118 -5.12 9.36 -10.94
CA LEU A 118 -4.73 8.37 -9.94
C LEU A 118 -5.94 7.99 -9.06
N GLY A 119 -6.66 8.97 -8.52
CA GLY A 119 -7.86 8.76 -7.73
C GLY A 119 -8.97 8.04 -8.51
N SER A 120 -9.15 8.40 -9.79
CA SER A 120 -10.10 7.72 -10.68
C SER A 120 -9.77 6.23 -10.84
N PHE A 121 -8.50 5.87 -11.01
CA PHE A 121 -8.06 4.48 -11.14
C PHE A 121 -8.17 3.72 -9.81
N LEU A 122 -7.72 4.31 -8.71
CA LEU A 122 -7.77 3.70 -7.39
C LEU A 122 -9.19 3.37 -6.94
N LYS A 123 -10.17 4.22 -7.32
CA LYS A 123 -11.61 4.03 -7.00
C LYS A 123 -12.23 2.85 -7.74
N LYS A 124 -11.69 2.44 -8.87
CA LYS A 124 -12.21 1.32 -9.68
C LYS A 124 -11.69 -0.05 -9.24
N TYR A 125 -10.89 -0.10 -8.18
CA TYR A 125 -10.48 -1.39 -7.63
C TYR A 125 -11.68 -2.15 -7.08
N SER A 126 -11.76 -3.45 -7.41
CA SER A 126 -12.71 -4.38 -6.80
C SER A 126 -12.10 -5.78 -6.77
N PHE A 127 -12.26 -6.46 -5.64
CA PHE A 127 -11.84 -7.84 -5.48
C PHE A 127 -13.05 -8.77 -5.64
N ASN A 128 -13.24 -9.28 -6.86
CA ASN A 128 -14.40 -10.10 -7.22
C ASN A 128 -14.03 -11.52 -7.67
N LYS A 129 -12.78 -11.92 -7.41
CA LYS A 129 -12.16 -13.15 -7.93
C LYS A 129 -12.96 -14.42 -7.65
N TYR A 130 -13.64 -14.48 -6.51
CA TYR A 130 -14.35 -15.68 -6.06
C TYR A 130 -15.88 -15.61 -6.23
N LYS A 131 -16.40 -14.52 -6.79
CA LYS A 131 -17.84 -14.41 -7.07
C LYS A 131 -18.16 -15.17 -8.33
N THR A 132 -19.04 -16.16 -8.25
CA THR A 132 -19.49 -16.97 -9.41
C THR A 132 -20.66 -16.35 -10.15
N ILE A 133 -21.50 -15.58 -9.43
CA ILE A 133 -22.65 -14.88 -10.02
C ILE A 133 -22.23 -13.44 -10.31
N PHE A 134 -21.70 -13.21 -11.50
CA PHE A 134 -21.41 -11.87 -12.00
C PHE A 134 -22.55 -11.40 -12.91
N LYS A 135 -23.07 -10.23 -12.66
CA LYS A 135 -23.79 -9.52 -13.71
C LYS A 135 -22.73 -9.16 -14.79
N LYS A 136 -22.92 -9.69 -15.98
CA LYS A 136 -22.01 -9.54 -17.15
C LYS A 136 -21.58 -8.07 -17.43
N ASN A 137 -22.31 -7.11 -16.85
CA ASN A 137 -22.10 -5.67 -16.97
C ASN A 137 -21.10 -5.06 -15.97
N GLU A 138 -20.62 -5.81 -14.96
CA GLU A 138 -19.69 -5.28 -13.93
C GLU A 138 -18.21 -5.40 -14.32
N ASN A 139 -17.87 -6.15 -15.36
CA ASN A 139 -16.51 -6.32 -15.91
C ASN A 139 -16.26 -5.50 -17.18
N ILE A 140 -16.86 -4.32 -17.31
CA ILE A 140 -16.58 -3.46 -18.46
C ILE A 140 -15.20 -2.86 -18.29
N ASN A 141 -14.27 -3.22 -19.18
CA ASN A 141 -13.01 -2.49 -19.35
C ASN A 141 -13.34 -1.08 -19.87
N GLU A 142 -13.45 -0.14 -18.95
CA GLU A 142 -13.71 1.24 -19.29
C GLU A 142 -12.48 1.85 -19.95
N LYS A 143 -12.68 2.48 -21.10
CA LYS A 143 -11.63 3.21 -21.82
C LYS A 143 -11.77 4.69 -21.55
N ILE A 144 -10.71 5.31 -21.06
CA ILE A 144 -10.62 6.77 -20.94
C ILE A 144 -9.74 7.29 -22.09
N ASN A 145 -10.36 7.98 -23.03
CA ASN A 145 -9.67 8.60 -24.16
C ASN A 145 -9.29 10.04 -23.82
N LEU A 146 -8.03 10.33 -23.69
CA LEU A 146 -7.53 11.70 -23.58
C LEU A 146 -7.43 12.32 -24.97
N LEU A 147 -8.31 13.28 -25.27
CA LEU A 147 -8.28 14.06 -26.51
C LEU A 147 -7.31 15.23 -26.35
N ILE A 148 -6.09 15.05 -26.87
CA ILE A 148 -5.00 16.01 -26.70
C ILE A 148 -4.34 16.37 -28.02
N SER A 149 -3.68 17.52 -28.04
CA SER A 149 -2.87 17.95 -29.17
C SER A 149 -1.60 17.09 -29.29
N SER A 150 -1.10 16.90 -30.51
CA SER A 150 0.12 16.10 -30.79
C SER A 150 1.33 16.61 -30.01
N LYS A 151 1.47 17.94 -29.82
CA LYS A 151 2.57 18.56 -29.06
C LYS A 151 2.63 18.19 -27.58
N ASN A 152 1.49 17.80 -26.98
CA ASN A 152 1.40 17.42 -25.56
C ASN A 152 1.34 15.91 -25.34
N LYS A 153 1.45 15.11 -26.40
CA LYS A 153 1.40 13.64 -26.33
C LYS A 153 2.42 13.06 -25.34
N ASN A 154 3.66 13.51 -25.37
CA ASN A 154 4.73 13.02 -24.50
C ASN A 154 4.46 13.35 -23.02
N PHE A 155 3.93 14.55 -22.74
CA PHE A 155 3.56 15.00 -21.41
C PHE A 155 2.50 14.08 -20.78
N PHE A 156 1.37 13.88 -21.47
CA PHE A 156 0.31 12.99 -20.97
C PHE A 156 0.71 11.51 -20.98
N SER A 157 1.61 11.09 -21.88
CA SER A 157 2.17 9.72 -21.86
C SER A 157 3.00 9.47 -20.62
N LYS A 158 3.76 10.45 -20.13
CA LYS A 158 4.51 10.34 -18.87
C LYS A 158 3.55 10.17 -17.69
N ILE A 159 2.52 11.04 -17.58
CA ILE A 159 1.48 10.95 -16.53
C ILE A 159 0.84 9.57 -16.54
N LYS A 160 0.37 9.10 -17.71
CA LYS A 160 -0.24 7.79 -17.88
C LYS A 160 0.67 6.66 -17.36
N ASN A 161 1.94 6.66 -17.78
CA ASN A 161 2.89 5.61 -17.39
C ASN A 161 3.13 5.60 -15.89
N ASP A 162 3.31 6.77 -15.27
CA ASP A 162 3.52 6.87 -13.83
C ASP A 162 2.30 6.39 -13.04
N ILE A 163 1.09 6.76 -13.46
CA ILE A 163 -0.16 6.28 -12.85
C ILE A 163 -0.27 4.77 -12.97
N ASN A 164 -0.09 4.21 -14.16
CA ASN A 164 -0.19 2.75 -14.38
C ASN A 164 0.80 1.97 -13.52
N ASN A 165 2.01 2.48 -13.36
CA ASN A 165 3.04 1.85 -12.55
C ASN A 165 2.67 1.84 -11.06
N ILE A 166 2.17 2.96 -10.51
CA ILE A 166 1.73 3.07 -9.12
C ILE A 166 0.50 2.20 -8.88
N VAL A 167 -0.53 2.35 -9.71
CA VAL A 167 -1.78 1.58 -9.61
C VAL A 167 -1.51 0.07 -9.67
N SER A 168 -0.58 -0.35 -10.53
CA SER A 168 -0.20 -1.77 -10.64
C SER A 168 0.41 -2.33 -9.35
N GLY A 169 1.20 -1.52 -8.62
CA GLY A 169 1.73 -1.90 -7.32
C GLY A 169 0.66 -1.90 -6.23
N VAL A 170 -0.14 -0.84 -6.15
CA VAL A 170 -1.24 -0.72 -5.17
C VAL A 170 -2.27 -1.84 -5.35
N PHE A 171 -2.63 -2.18 -6.59
CA PHE A 171 -3.58 -3.27 -6.85
C PHE A 171 -3.01 -4.63 -6.49
N LEU A 172 -1.71 -4.87 -6.72
CA LEU A 172 -1.07 -6.09 -6.24
C LEU A 172 -1.14 -6.19 -4.72
N THR A 173 -0.84 -5.10 -3.98
CA THR A 173 -0.99 -5.07 -2.52
C THR A 173 -2.41 -5.41 -2.11
N ARG A 174 -3.41 -4.73 -2.69
CA ARG A 174 -4.83 -4.94 -2.37
C ARG A 174 -5.29 -6.37 -2.70
N ASP A 175 -4.84 -6.91 -3.84
CA ASP A 175 -5.14 -8.30 -4.21
C ASP A 175 -4.56 -9.29 -3.20
N LEU A 176 -3.28 -9.14 -2.82
CA LEU A 176 -2.62 -9.99 -1.84
C LEU A 176 -3.33 -9.96 -0.47
N VAL A 177 -3.66 -8.76 0.01
CA VAL A 177 -4.33 -8.57 1.31
C VAL A 177 -5.76 -9.08 1.30
N SER A 178 -6.45 -9.04 0.15
CA SER A 178 -7.84 -9.51 0.01
C SER A 178 -7.95 -11.03 -0.20
N GLU A 179 -6.87 -11.70 -0.60
CA GLU A 179 -6.89 -13.16 -0.85
C GLU A 179 -7.21 -13.93 0.43
N PRO A 180 -8.10 -14.93 0.36
CA PRO A 180 -8.36 -15.81 1.50
C PRO A 180 -7.15 -16.73 1.78
N PRO A 181 -6.91 -17.12 3.06
CA PRO A 181 -5.70 -17.82 3.48
C PRO A 181 -5.56 -19.24 2.90
N ASN A 182 -6.66 -19.87 2.52
CA ASN A 182 -6.61 -21.16 1.82
C ASN A 182 -6.05 -21.06 0.38
N TYR A 183 -6.03 -19.86 -0.20
CA TYR A 183 -5.42 -19.57 -1.49
C TYR A 183 -4.07 -18.86 -1.35
N LEU A 184 -3.91 -17.96 -0.37
CA LEU A 184 -2.66 -17.22 -0.14
C LEU A 184 -1.96 -17.66 1.14
N ASN A 185 -1.57 -18.95 1.20
CA ASN A 185 -0.64 -19.44 2.22
C ASN A 185 0.81 -18.97 1.91
N PRO A 186 1.79 -19.18 2.82
CA PRO A 186 3.17 -18.72 2.62
C PRO A 186 3.80 -19.15 1.29
N GLN A 187 3.58 -20.39 0.83
CA GLN A 187 4.11 -20.87 -0.45
C GLN A 187 3.47 -20.17 -1.66
N ALA A 188 2.15 -19.96 -1.62
CA ALA A 188 1.44 -19.25 -2.68
C ALA A 188 1.91 -17.78 -2.75
N PHE A 189 2.15 -17.14 -1.62
CA PHE A 189 2.69 -15.79 -1.56
C PHE A 189 4.10 -15.73 -2.17
N VAL A 190 4.98 -16.67 -1.85
CA VAL A 190 6.30 -16.79 -2.50
C VAL A 190 6.16 -16.88 -4.02
N ASN A 191 5.19 -17.65 -4.53
CA ASN A 191 4.96 -17.79 -5.96
C ASN A 191 4.54 -16.46 -6.62
N GLU A 192 3.73 -15.64 -5.94
CA GLU A 192 3.39 -14.29 -6.41
C GLU A 192 4.63 -13.38 -6.43
N ILE A 193 5.47 -13.42 -5.40
CA ILE A 193 6.71 -12.64 -5.33
C ILE A 193 7.69 -13.05 -6.46
N LYS A 194 7.83 -14.34 -6.73
CA LYS A 194 8.71 -14.84 -7.81
C LYS A 194 8.35 -14.28 -9.19
N LYS A 195 7.08 -13.93 -9.43
CA LYS A 195 6.66 -13.30 -10.70
C LYS A 195 7.34 -11.95 -10.93
N LEU A 196 7.75 -11.26 -9.88
CA LEU A 196 8.42 -9.97 -9.95
C LEU A 196 9.82 -10.06 -10.58
N SER A 197 10.44 -11.24 -10.63
CA SER A 197 11.71 -11.45 -11.32
C SER A 197 11.65 -11.09 -12.81
N LYS A 198 10.47 -11.20 -13.43
CA LYS A 198 10.24 -10.78 -14.83
C LYS A 198 10.39 -9.27 -15.03
N LEU A 199 10.35 -8.49 -13.95
CA LEU A 199 10.56 -7.03 -13.96
C LEU A 199 12.01 -6.63 -13.67
N GLY A 200 12.93 -7.60 -13.58
CA GLY A 200 14.34 -7.37 -13.28
C GLY A 200 14.70 -7.33 -11.79
N LEU A 201 13.75 -7.70 -10.91
CA LEU A 201 14.02 -7.84 -9.48
C LEU A 201 14.74 -9.18 -9.19
N LYS A 202 15.79 -9.13 -8.36
CA LYS A 202 16.42 -10.36 -7.86
C LYS A 202 15.67 -10.83 -6.62
N VAL A 203 15.01 -11.97 -6.73
CA VAL A 203 14.25 -12.62 -5.64
C VAL A 203 15.06 -13.77 -5.09
N GLU A 204 15.35 -13.77 -3.79
CA GLU A 204 15.98 -14.86 -3.09
C GLU A 204 15.03 -15.39 -2.02
N VAL A 205 14.79 -16.69 -2.03
CA VAL A 205 13.87 -17.39 -1.12
C VAL A 205 14.67 -18.29 -0.18
N PHE A 206 14.45 -18.12 1.10
CA PHE A 206 14.95 -18.99 2.14
C PHE A 206 13.81 -19.89 2.59
N ASP A 207 13.95 -21.16 2.35
CA ASP A 207 13.06 -22.21 2.83
C ASP A 207 13.32 -22.54 4.31
N HIS A 208 12.50 -23.42 4.86
CA HIS A 208 12.62 -23.89 6.23
C HIS A 208 14.06 -24.41 6.55
N SER A 209 14.64 -25.21 5.66
CA SER A 209 15.96 -25.81 5.85
C SER A 209 17.07 -24.76 5.92
N LYS A 210 17.04 -23.78 4.99
CA LYS A 210 18.00 -22.68 4.97
C LYS A 210 17.85 -21.79 6.19
N MET A 211 16.62 -21.43 6.58
CA MET A 211 16.35 -20.65 7.79
C MET A 211 16.84 -21.35 9.06
N LYS A 212 16.59 -22.65 9.18
CA LYS A 212 17.08 -23.48 10.30
C LYS A 212 18.61 -23.50 10.39
N LYS A 213 19.27 -23.69 9.22
CA LYS A 213 20.75 -23.71 9.13
C LYS A 213 21.36 -22.39 9.59
N ILE A 214 20.75 -21.25 9.31
CA ILE A 214 21.28 -19.94 9.71
C ILE A 214 20.78 -19.46 11.07
N GLY A 215 19.81 -20.17 11.70
CA GLY A 215 19.36 -19.89 13.06
C GLY A 215 18.21 -18.90 13.19
N MET A 216 17.35 -18.74 12.17
CA MET A 216 16.12 -17.93 12.25
C MET A 216 15.02 -18.63 13.06
N ASN A 217 15.32 -18.98 14.32
CA ASN A 217 14.39 -19.84 15.08
C ASN A 217 13.23 -19.06 15.70
N ALA A 218 13.31 -17.74 15.84
CA ALA A 218 12.17 -16.95 16.28
C ALA A 218 11.06 -16.97 15.20
N LEU A 219 11.42 -16.83 13.93
CA LEU A 219 10.50 -17.00 12.80
C LEU A 219 9.99 -18.46 12.70
N LEU A 220 10.87 -19.43 12.79
CA LEU A 220 10.52 -20.85 12.69
C LEU A 220 9.60 -21.30 13.83
N GLY A 221 9.78 -20.76 15.04
CA GLY A 221 8.94 -21.05 16.20
C GLY A 221 7.48 -20.68 15.98
N VAL A 222 7.21 -19.51 15.37
CA VAL A 222 5.85 -19.09 15.04
C VAL A 222 5.16 -20.08 14.09
N ALA A 223 5.90 -20.58 13.10
CA ALA A 223 5.32 -21.39 12.03
C ALA A 223 5.13 -22.87 12.41
N GLN A 224 5.71 -23.34 13.53
CA GLN A 224 5.78 -24.77 13.80
C GLN A 224 4.43 -25.45 14.09
N GLY A 225 3.38 -24.67 14.36
CA GLY A 225 2.00 -25.17 14.52
C GLY A 225 1.26 -25.37 13.20
N SER A 226 1.73 -24.77 12.11
CA SER A 226 1.09 -24.89 10.80
C SER A 226 1.63 -26.07 9.97
N LYS A 227 0.78 -26.68 9.15
CA LYS A 227 1.20 -27.62 8.10
C LYS A 227 1.91 -26.94 6.93
N ASN A 228 1.69 -25.63 6.75
CA ASN A 228 2.32 -24.84 5.70
C ASN A 228 3.70 -24.37 6.15
N LEU A 229 4.72 -24.63 5.34
CA LEU A 229 6.09 -24.24 5.65
C LEU A 229 6.31 -22.73 5.56
N PRO A 230 7.12 -22.14 6.46
CA PRO A 230 7.48 -20.75 6.43
C PRO A 230 8.51 -20.43 5.36
N TYR A 231 8.59 -19.15 4.98
CA TYR A 231 9.59 -18.64 4.06
C TYR A 231 10.07 -17.25 4.50
N PHE A 232 11.36 -17.00 4.25
CA PHE A 232 11.93 -15.67 4.33
C PHE A 232 12.40 -15.27 2.93
N VAL A 233 11.96 -14.10 2.44
CA VAL A 233 12.19 -13.69 1.06
C VAL A 233 12.81 -12.30 1.02
N THR A 234 13.92 -12.17 0.28
CA THR A 234 14.49 -10.86 -0.07
C THR A 234 14.24 -10.54 -1.55
N ILE A 235 13.87 -9.30 -1.82
CA ILE A 235 13.53 -8.78 -3.14
C ILE A 235 14.44 -7.56 -3.38
N LYS A 236 15.42 -7.70 -4.28
CA LYS A 236 16.43 -6.66 -4.50
C LYS A 236 16.22 -5.96 -5.84
N TRP A 237 16.14 -4.63 -5.78
CA TRP A 237 16.21 -3.74 -6.93
C TRP A 237 17.51 -2.93 -6.85
N LYS A 238 18.47 -3.20 -7.73
CA LYS A 238 19.76 -2.49 -7.77
C LYS A 238 20.07 -2.09 -9.20
N PRO A 239 19.73 -0.86 -9.63
CA PRO A 239 20.11 -0.36 -10.95
C PRO A 239 21.60 -0.08 -11.02
N ASN A 240 22.19 -0.19 -12.23
CA ASN A 240 23.64 0.02 -12.44
C ASN A 240 24.09 1.44 -12.04
N ASN A 241 23.20 2.43 -12.19
CA ASN A 241 23.43 3.83 -11.86
C ASN A 241 22.64 4.28 -10.62
N SER A 242 22.64 3.47 -9.57
CA SER A 242 21.93 3.79 -8.33
C SER A 242 22.46 5.07 -7.68
N LYS A 243 21.54 5.89 -7.16
CA LYS A 243 21.86 7.14 -6.47
C LYS A 243 22.48 6.93 -5.09
N ASN A 244 22.13 5.81 -4.44
CA ASN A 244 22.60 5.44 -3.11
C ASN A 244 23.54 4.23 -3.18
N LYS A 245 24.58 4.24 -2.35
CA LYS A 245 25.57 3.14 -2.25
C LYS A 245 25.05 2.01 -1.35
N LYS A 246 24.45 2.36 -0.23
CA LYS A 246 23.80 1.44 0.70
C LYS A 246 22.33 1.28 0.33
N PRO A 247 21.71 0.10 0.54
CA PRO A 247 20.29 -0.06 0.21
C PRO A 247 19.39 0.73 1.15
N LEU A 248 18.21 1.13 0.64
CA LEU A 248 17.06 1.52 1.43
C LEU A 248 16.28 0.25 1.72
N SER A 249 15.99 -0.07 2.99
CA SER A 249 15.43 -1.35 3.35
C SER A 249 13.99 -1.23 3.86
N PHE A 250 13.11 -2.08 3.31
CA PHE A 250 11.71 -2.18 3.72
C PHE A 250 11.41 -3.62 4.12
N ILE A 251 10.87 -3.82 5.33
CA ILE A 251 10.57 -5.14 5.87
C ILE A 251 9.08 -5.24 6.15
N GLY A 252 8.44 -6.33 5.74
CA GLY A 252 7.01 -6.55 5.92
C GLY A 252 6.69 -7.76 6.77
N LYS A 253 5.84 -7.59 7.79
CA LYS A 253 5.19 -8.70 8.50
C LYS A 253 4.32 -9.47 7.51
N GLY A 254 4.49 -10.80 7.48
CA GLY A 254 3.80 -11.68 6.54
C GLY A 254 3.15 -12.89 7.23
N VAL A 255 2.35 -12.66 8.26
CA VAL A 255 1.55 -13.72 8.88
C VAL A 255 0.31 -13.95 8.03
N CYS A 256 0.35 -14.96 7.15
CA CYS A 256 -0.70 -15.22 6.14
C CYS A 256 -2.05 -15.56 6.78
N PHE A 257 -2.03 -16.14 7.96
CA PHE A 257 -3.19 -16.27 8.83
C PHE A 257 -2.73 -16.38 10.29
N ASP A 258 -3.39 -15.64 11.18
CA ASP A 258 -3.05 -15.59 12.60
C ASP A 258 -4.23 -16.01 13.48
N THR A 259 -4.12 -17.21 14.06
CA THR A 259 -5.07 -17.68 15.07
C THR A 259 -4.68 -17.26 16.49
N GLY A 260 -3.50 -16.67 16.68
CA GLY A 260 -2.85 -16.49 17.98
C GLY A 260 -2.01 -17.69 18.43
N GLY A 261 -2.02 -18.79 17.68
CA GLY A 261 -1.37 -20.04 18.10
C GLY A 261 -2.05 -20.66 19.30
N ILE A 262 -1.29 -21.13 20.31
CA ILE A 262 -1.83 -21.67 21.56
C ILE A 262 -2.51 -20.57 22.41
N SER A 263 -2.05 -19.33 22.35
CA SER A 263 -2.73 -18.16 22.90
C SER A 263 -3.88 -17.72 21.96
N LEU A 264 -4.87 -18.62 21.81
CA LEU A 264 -5.91 -18.56 20.78
C LEU A 264 -6.75 -17.28 20.87
N LYS A 265 -6.92 -16.61 19.74
CA LYS A 265 -7.81 -15.45 19.60
C LYS A 265 -9.28 -15.84 19.78
N PRO A 266 -10.16 -14.91 20.22
CA PRO A 266 -11.60 -15.11 20.15
C PRO A 266 -12.05 -15.40 18.71
N ALA A 267 -13.09 -16.24 18.54
CA ALA A 267 -13.60 -16.59 17.22
C ALA A 267 -14.13 -15.37 16.43
N LYS A 268 -14.69 -14.39 17.15
CA LYS A 268 -15.21 -13.15 16.55
C LYS A 268 -14.08 -12.34 15.92
N PHE A 269 -14.18 -12.02 14.63
CA PHE A 269 -13.21 -11.30 13.80
C PHE A 269 -11.91 -12.08 13.52
N MET A 270 -11.85 -13.39 13.84
CA MET A 270 -10.68 -14.19 13.45
C MET A 270 -10.57 -14.33 11.93
N GLU A 271 -11.67 -14.27 11.19
CA GLU A 271 -11.69 -14.25 9.71
C GLU A 271 -10.92 -13.07 9.09
N ASP A 272 -10.79 -11.98 9.84
CA ASP A 272 -10.04 -10.80 9.41
C ASP A 272 -8.52 -10.98 9.56
N MET A 273 -8.07 -12.00 10.28
CA MET A 273 -6.65 -12.30 10.44
C MET A 273 -5.94 -12.76 9.16
N LYS A 274 -6.65 -12.89 8.05
CA LYS A 274 -6.07 -12.97 6.69
C LYS A 274 -5.32 -11.68 6.30
N TYR A 275 -5.64 -10.54 6.94
CA TYR A 275 -4.98 -9.25 6.69
C TYR A 275 -3.65 -9.08 7.44
N ASP A 276 -3.29 -10.03 8.30
CA ASP A 276 -2.10 -9.95 9.15
C ASP A 276 -0.76 -10.08 8.41
N MET A 277 -0.83 -10.07 7.12
CA MET A 277 0.26 -10.00 6.15
C MET A 277 0.30 -8.70 5.33
N ALA A 278 -0.48 -7.70 5.72
CA ALA A 278 -0.58 -6.45 4.94
C ALA A 278 0.77 -5.73 4.83
N GLY A 279 1.63 -5.78 5.86
CA GLY A 279 2.98 -5.24 5.80
C GLY A 279 3.80 -5.87 4.66
N ALA A 280 3.76 -7.18 4.53
CA ALA A 280 4.40 -7.90 3.42
C ALA A 280 3.77 -7.52 2.06
N GLY A 281 2.45 -7.41 2.01
CA GLY A 281 1.73 -6.99 0.81
C GLY A 281 2.18 -5.62 0.32
N VAL A 282 2.32 -4.64 1.22
CA VAL A 282 2.81 -3.28 0.92
C VAL A 282 4.24 -3.31 0.39
N VAL A 283 5.14 -4.06 1.05
CA VAL A 283 6.54 -4.18 0.59
C VAL A 283 6.61 -4.78 -0.83
N VAL A 284 5.82 -5.81 -1.12
CA VAL A 284 5.79 -6.45 -2.45
C VAL A 284 5.22 -5.50 -3.52
N GLY A 285 4.16 -4.75 -3.21
CA GLY A 285 3.61 -3.73 -4.09
C GLY A 285 4.57 -2.57 -4.35
N LEU A 286 5.28 -2.12 -3.31
CA LEU A 286 6.33 -1.11 -3.41
C LEU A 286 7.44 -1.57 -4.36
N MET A 287 7.98 -2.78 -4.17
CA MET A 287 9.06 -3.32 -5.01
C MET A 287 8.63 -3.44 -6.46
N LYS A 288 7.39 -3.86 -6.74
CA LYS A 288 6.82 -3.87 -8.09
C LYS A 288 6.78 -2.46 -8.69
N THR A 289 6.29 -1.48 -7.95
CA THR A 289 6.20 -0.08 -8.39
C THR A 289 7.58 0.49 -8.74
N LEU A 290 8.57 0.27 -7.89
CA LEU A 290 9.94 0.74 -8.09
C LEU A 290 10.57 0.16 -9.36
N ALA A 291 10.36 -1.13 -9.62
CA ALA A 291 10.85 -1.79 -10.82
C ALA A 291 10.17 -1.26 -12.09
N LEU A 292 8.83 -1.12 -12.08
CA LEU A 292 8.07 -0.59 -13.22
C LEU A 292 8.45 0.86 -13.54
N ARG A 293 8.70 1.70 -12.51
CA ARG A 293 9.16 3.07 -12.64
C ARG A 293 10.66 3.18 -12.97
N LYS A 294 11.38 2.05 -13.05
CA LYS A 294 12.83 2.01 -13.23
C LYS A 294 13.56 2.96 -12.25
N SER A 295 13.17 2.86 -10.96
CA SER A 295 13.73 3.69 -9.89
C SER A 295 15.25 3.69 -9.93
N LYS A 296 15.87 4.86 -9.70
CA LYS A 296 17.33 4.99 -9.58
C LYS A 296 17.86 4.67 -8.19
N SER A 297 17.01 4.25 -7.25
CA SER A 297 17.40 3.89 -5.90
C SER A 297 17.73 2.40 -5.81
N TYR A 298 18.78 2.06 -5.07
CA TYR A 298 19.04 0.69 -4.63
C TYR A 298 18.13 0.39 -3.43
N VAL A 299 17.23 -0.57 -3.58
CA VAL A 299 16.23 -0.90 -2.56
C VAL A 299 16.19 -2.40 -2.32
N ILE A 300 15.99 -2.80 -1.06
CA ILE A 300 15.73 -4.18 -0.64
C ILE A 300 14.38 -4.23 0.05
N GLY A 301 13.45 -4.99 -0.50
CA GLY A 301 12.24 -5.43 0.17
C GLY A 301 12.46 -6.78 0.81
N THR A 302 11.93 -6.99 2.01
CA THR A 302 12.04 -8.27 2.74
C THR A 302 10.71 -8.63 3.35
N VAL A 303 10.33 -9.90 3.27
CA VAL A 303 9.12 -10.39 3.89
C VAL A 303 9.37 -11.71 4.61
N ALA A 304 8.82 -11.84 5.83
CA ALA A 304 8.83 -13.05 6.62
C ALA A 304 7.45 -13.68 6.59
N LEU A 305 7.30 -14.82 5.91
CA LEU A 305 6.01 -15.44 5.59
C LEU A 305 5.78 -16.67 6.45
N VAL A 306 4.73 -16.65 7.27
CA VAL A 306 4.35 -17.73 8.18
C VAL A 306 2.84 -17.86 8.27
N GLU A 307 2.36 -18.90 8.92
CA GLU A 307 1.03 -18.98 9.55
C GLU A 307 1.22 -19.27 11.04
N ASN A 308 0.47 -18.57 11.89
CA ASN A 308 0.45 -18.82 13.33
C ASN A 308 -0.79 -19.64 13.68
N MET A 309 -0.60 -20.95 13.86
CA MET A 309 -1.69 -21.93 14.03
C MET A 309 -1.55 -22.71 15.32
N PRO A 310 -2.65 -23.10 15.97
CA PRO A 310 -2.63 -24.12 17.03
C PRO A 310 -2.34 -25.49 16.42
N GLY A 311 -1.65 -26.34 17.17
CA GLY A 311 -1.36 -27.70 16.71
C GLY A 311 -0.50 -28.46 17.71
N GLY A 312 -0.32 -29.74 17.51
CA GLY A 312 0.45 -30.61 18.41
C GLY A 312 1.95 -30.22 18.49
N SER A 313 2.47 -29.53 17.48
CA SER A 313 3.84 -29.02 17.43
C SER A 313 3.94 -27.51 17.66
N ALA A 314 2.82 -26.82 17.93
CA ALA A 314 2.81 -25.37 18.07
C ALA A 314 3.71 -24.89 19.22
N GLN A 315 4.28 -23.71 19.05
CA GLN A 315 5.00 -22.99 20.10
C GLN A 315 4.08 -22.72 21.28
N ARG A 316 4.57 -22.88 22.49
CA ARG A 316 3.78 -22.75 23.72
C ARG A 316 4.19 -21.52 24.51
N PRO A 317 3.27 -20.89 25.22
CA PRO A 317 3.65 -19.94 26.27
C PRO A 317 4.63 -20.58 27.26
N GLY A 318 5.76 -19.89 27.52
CA GLY A 318 6.89 -20.38 28.33
C GLY A 318 8.03 -20.99 27.53
N ASP A 319 7.88 -21.25 26.23
CA ASP A 319 8.98 -21.70 25.38
C ASP A 319 10.05 -20.59 25.23
N ILE A 320 11.32 -20.99 25.17
CA ILE A 320 12.43 -20.09 24.87
C ILE A 320 12.97 -20.40 23.48
N VAL A 321 13.07 -19.37 22.64
CA VAL A 321 13.66 -19.50 21.30
C VAL A 321 14.92 -18.65 21.19
N LYS A 322 15.91 -19.13 20.44
CA LYS A 322 17.13 -18.38 20.11
C LYS A 322 16.98 -17.77 18.74
N SER A 323 16.89 -16.43 18.69
CA SER A 323 16.76 -15.69 17.43
C SER A 323 18.04 -15.74 16.59
N TYR A 324 17.96 -15.30 15.33
CA TYR A 324 19.12 -15.15 14.43
C TYR A 324 20.21 -14.25 15.01
N SER A 325 19.84 -13.25 15.83
CA SER A 325 20.80 -12.39 16.53
C SER A 325 21.62 -13.10 17.61
N GLY A 326 21.27 -14.33 17.96
CA GLY A 326 21.85 -15.09 19.08
C GLY A 326 21.14 -14.83 20.41
N LYS A 327 20.31 -13.79 20.55
CA LYS A 327 19.52 -13.52 21.78
C LYS A 327 18.44 -14.57 21.97
N THR A 328 18.22 -14.92 23.24
CA THR A 328 17.13 -15.81 23.66
C THR A 328 15.86 -14.98 23.95
N ILE A 329 14.72 -15.48 23.50
CA ILE A 329 13.42 -14.85 23.69
C ILE A 329 12.49 -15.80 24.42
N GLU A 330 12.00 -15.39 25.59
CA GLU A 330 10.91 -16.06 26.27
C GLU A 330 9.59 -15.69 25.62
N VAL A 331 8.87 -16.69 25.12
CA VAL A 331 7.58 -16.51 24.46
C VAL A 331 6.48 -16.66 25.51
N LEU A 332 6.04 -15.57 26.09
CA LEU A 332 4.95 -15.58 27.07
C LEU A 332 3.57 -15.63 26.42
N ASN A 333 3.46 -15.11 25.21
CA ASN A 333 2.20 -15.09 24.44
C ASN A 333 2.48 -15.40 22.97
N THR A 334 1.89 -16.46 22.45
CA THR A 334 2.07 -16.86 21.05
C THR A 334 1.28 -15.98 20.06
N ASP A 335 0.37 -15.13 20.53
CA ASP A 335 -0.34 -14.09 19.74
C ASP A 335 0.49 -12.78 19.60
N ALA A 336 1.71 -12.78 20.15
CA ALA A 336 2.72 -11.74 19.90
C ALA A 336 3.82 -12.28 18.96
N GLU A 337 3.42 -12.87 17.87
CA GLU A 337 4.19 -13.61 16.87
C GLU A 337 4.85 -12.69 15.83
N GLY A 338 4.17 -11.62 15.44
CA GLY A 338 4.65 -10.70 14.40
C GLY A 338 6.00 -10.10 14.75
N ARG A 339 6.22 -9.73 16.02
CA ARG A 339 7.52 -9.23 16.47
C ARG A 339 8.62 -10.29 16.47
N LEU A 340 8.28 -11.57 16.63
CA LEU A 340 9.24 -12.67 16.56
C LEU A 340 9.79 -12.85 15.14
N ILE A 341 8.91 -12.86 14.14
CA ILE A 341 9.37 -12.98 12.74
C ILE A 341 10.13 -11.73 12.28
N LEU A 342 9.74 -10.54 12.77
CA LEU A 342 10.43 -9.28 12.46
C LEU A 342 11.80 -9.20 13.16
N ALA A 343 11.96 -9.77 14.35
CA ALA A 343 13.25 -9.80 15.05
C ALA A 343 14.36 -10.45 14.20
N ASP A 344 14.09 -11.63 13.64
CA ASP A 344 15.02 -12.31 12.76
C ASP A 344 15.24 -11.54 11.45
N ALA A 345 14.16 -10.97 10.90
CA ALA A 345 14.21 -10.22 9.65
C ALA A 345 15.02 -8.92 9.77
N ILE A 346 14.76 -8.12 10.80
CA ILE A 346 15.46 -6.85 11.05
C ILE A 346 16.95 -7.09 11.26
N TYR A 347 17.30 -8.03 12.16
CA TYR A 347 18.69 -8.30 12.44
C TYR A 347 19.45 -8.83 11.22
N TYR A 348 18.84 -9.76 10.46
CA TYR A 348 19.41 -10.28 9.23
C TYR A 348 19.71 -9.18 8.20
N ILE A 349 18.75 -8.31 7.98
CA ILE A 349 18.90 -7.21 6.99
C ILE A 349 19.96 -6.22 7.45
N ASP A 350 19.94 -5.82 8.70
CA ASP A 350 20.92 -4.89 9.25
C ASP A 350 22.35 -5.45 9.20
N GLU A 351 22.50 -6.74 9.51
CA GLU A 351 23.80 -7.43 9.48
C GLU A 351 24.33 -7.61 8.04
N GLN A 352 23.50 -8.15 7.15
CA GLN A 352 23.95 -8.59 5.83
C GLN A 352 24.08 -7.45 4.81
N TYR A 353 23.32 -6.36 4.99
CA TYR A 353 23.25 -5.31 3.97
C TYR A 353 23.70 -3.95 4.47
N ASN A 354 23.80 -3.71 5.78
CA ASN A 354 24.16 -2.43 6.39
C ASN A 354 23.45 -1.26 5.69
N PRO A 355 22.10 -1.23 5.72
CA PRO A 355 21.31 -0.29 4.91
C PRO A 355 21.47 1.16 5.39
N GLU A 356 21.07 2.11 4.55
CA GLU A 356 21.02 3.53 4.91
C GLU A 356 19.96 3.79 5.98
N PHE A 357 18.82 3.08 5.85
CA PHE A 357 17.77 3.00 6.87
C PHE A 357 16.96 1.70 6.71
N ILE A 358 16.23 1.35 7.76
CA ILE A 358 15.24 0.28 7.76
C ILE A 358 13.88 0.88 8.11
N ILE A 359 12.86 0.57 7.30
CA ILE A 359 11.46 0.81 7.62
C ILE A 359 10.76 -0.54 7.64
N ASP A 360 10.19 -0.93 8.77
CA ASP A 360 9.34 -2.10 8.83
C ASP A 360 7.87 -1.72 8.97
N LEU A 361 7.01 -2.53 8.34
CA LEU A 361 5.56 -2.34 8.31
C LEU A 361 4.90 -3.62 8.83
N ALA A 362 4.03 -3.46 9.82
CA ALA A 362 3.34 -4.59 10.41
C ALA A 362 1.96 -4.22 10.94
N THR A 363 1.00 -5.11 10.76
CA THR A 363 -0.24 -5.15 11.52
C THR A 363 0.08 -5.75 12.89
N LEU A 364 0.73 -4.94 13.77
CA LEU A 364 1.45 -5.52 14.89
C LEU A 364 0.62 -5.60 16.16
N THR A 365 -0.15 -4.55 16.49
CA THR A 365 -0.78 -4.51 17.81
C THR A 365 -2.25 -4.05 17.75
N GLY A 366 -3.09 -4.73 18.51
CA GLY A 366 -4.44 -4.20 18.79
C GLY A 366 -4.41 -2.88 19.58
N ALA A 367 -3.35 -2.63 20.33
CA ALA A 367 -3.17 -1.40 21.11
C ALA A 367 -3.09 -0.15 20.22
N ILE A 368 -2.51 -0.22 19.04
CA ILE A 368 -2.46 0.92 18.12
C ILE A 368 -3.84 1.25 17.56
N VAL A 369 -4.67 0.23 17.31
CA VAL A 369 -6.06 0.42 16.87
C VAL A 369 -6.89 1.14 17.93
N VAL A 370 -6.70 0.78 19.20
CA VAL A 370 -7.36 1.47 20.34
C VAL A 370 -6.89 2.93 20.44
N SER A 371 -5.61 3.19 20.14
CA SER A 371 -5.02 4.54 20.30
C SER A 371 -5.35 5.48 19.13
N LEU A 372 -5.31 5.00 17.89
CA LEU A 372 -5.36 5.83 16.68
C LEU A 372 -6.53 5.51 15.74
N GLY A 373 -7.29 4.45 16.02
CA GLY A 373 -8.36 3.99 15.14
C GLY A 373 -7.81 3.63 13.75
N ASN A 374 -8.47 4.15 12.72
CA ASN A 374 -8.13 3.96 11.30
C ASN A 374 -7.73 5.27 10.59
N GLU A 375 -7.33 6.30 11.36
CA GLU A 375 -6.96 7.62 10.82
C GLU A 375 -5.45 7.82 10.70
N TYR A 376 -4.66 7.17 11.56
CA TYR A 376 -3.21 7.28 11.60
C TYR A 376 -2.57 5.91 11.78
N ALA A 377 -1.44 5.67 11.11
CA ALA A 377 -0.56 4.58 11.50
C ALA A 377 0.37 5.02 12.64
N GLY A 378 0.72 4.09 13.52
CA GLY A 378 1.68 4.34 14.59
C GLY A 378 3.11 4.36 14.04
N LEU A 379 3.85 5.43 14.34
CA LEU A 379 5.27 5.56 13.97
C LEU A 379 6.14 5.49 15.22
N PHE A 380 7.14 4.61 15.19
CA PHE A 380 8.20 4.50 16.21
C PHE A 380 9.54 4.59 15.50
N SER A 381 10.50 5.33 16.03
CA SER A 381 11.79 5.48 15.37
C SER A 381 12.89 5.88 16.35
N ASN A 382 14.10 5.39 16.09
CA ASN A 382 15.33 5.79 16.79
C ASN A 382 16.04 6.97 16.10
N ASP A 383 15.46 7.53 15.01
CA ASP A 383 16.04 8.63 14.25
C ASP A 383 14.99 9.71 13.96
N ASP A 384 15.26 10.94 14.45
CA ASP A 384 14.33 12.07 14.34
C ASP A 384 14.17 12.52 12.88
N LYS A 385 15.26 12.55 12.11
CA LYS A 385 15.23 12.99 10.71
C LYS A 385 14.42 12.04 9.83
N LEU A 386 14.53 10.73 10.07
CA LEU A 386 13.73 9.74 9.39
C LEU A 386 12.25 9.90 9.74
N SER A 387 11.93 10.11 11.03
CA SER A 387 10.56 10.34 11.50
C SER A 387 9.93 11.57 10.87
N GLU A 388 10.63 12.70 10.88
CA GLU A 388 10.14 13.96 10.29
C GLU A 388 9.86 13.82 8.80
N LYS A 389 10.76 13.15 8.06
CA LYS A 389 10.54 12.89 6.63
C LYS A 389 9.32 12.03 6.39
N LEU A 390 9.12 10.97 7.18
CA LEU A 390 7.95 10.09 7.05
C LEU A 390 6.66 10.83 7.36
N ILE A 391 6.61 11.62 8.44
CA ILE A 391 5.43 12.42 8.80
C ILE A 391 5.11 13.42 7.68
N ASN A 392 6.11 14.16 7.20
CA ASN A 392 5.90 15.15 6.14
C ASN A 392 5.36 14.53 4.84
N VAL A 393 5.89 13.36 4.44
CA VAL A 393 5.37 12.64 3.26
C VAL A 393 3.96 12.11 3.54
N GLY A 394 3.71 11.60 4.73
CA GLY A 394 2.39 11.15 5.17
C GLY A 394 1.34 12.25 5.07
N GLU A 395 1.66 13.48 5.48
CA GLU A 395 0.75 14.63 5.34
C GLU A 395 0.49 15.00 3.87
N ILE A 396 1.53 15.00 3.02
CA ILE A 396 1.39 15.34 1.59
C ILE A 396 0.49 14.33 0.87
N GLU A 397 0.64 13.03 1.18
CA GLU A 397 -0.08 11.95 0.51
C GLU A 397 -1.37 11.54 1.24
N ASN A 398 -1.67 12.17 2.39
CA ASN A 398 -2.77 11.82 3.30
C ASN A 398 -2.70 10.37 3.83
N GLU A 399 -1.47 9.86 3.97
CA GLU A 399 -1.12 8.59 4.62
C GLU A 399 -0.52 8.91 5.99
N LYS A 400 -1.35 9.39 6.92
CA LYS A 400 -0.95 10.07 8.15
C LYS A 400 -0.27 9.15 9.15
N LEU A 401 0.74 9.67 9.82
CA LEU A 401 1.52 8.98 10.82
C LEU A 401 1.50 9.76 12.15
N TRP A 402 1.36 9.03 13.27
CA TRP A 402 1.51 9.59 14.59
C TRP A 402 2.70 8.98 15.31
N ARG A 403 3.70 9.81 15.68
CA ARG A 403 4.91 9.32 16.35
C ARG A 403 4.68 9.08 17.82
N PHE A 404 4.96 7.85 18.28
CA PHE A 404 4.98 7.43 19.67
C PHE A 404 6.40 7.47 20.25
N PRO A 405 6.55 7.64 21.60
CA PRO A 405 7.85 7.69 22.23
C PRO A 405 8.51 6.32 22.32
N LEU A 406 9.84 6.29 22.20
CA LEU A 406 10.70 5.21 22.67
C LEU A 406 11.44 5.68 23.90
N HIS A 407 11.43 4.88 24.99
CA HIS A 407 12.06 5.28 26.25
C HIS A 407 12.58 4.07 27.02
N LYS A 408 13.72 4.25 27.70
CA LYS A 408 14.40 3.19 28.48
C LYS A 408 13.52 2.46 29.51
N ASN A 409 12.51 3.13 30.06
CA ASN A 409 11.60 2.52 31.03
C ASN A 409 10.62 1.55 30.36
N TYR A 410 10.20 1.82 29.11
CA TYR A 410 9.42 0.87 28.30
C TYR A 410 10.29 -0.28 27.81
N ASP A 411 11.55 0.01 27.45
CA ASP A 411 12.50 -1.02 27.03
C ASP A 411 12.74 -2.06 28.14
N LYS A 412 12.93 -1.64 29.40
CA LYS A 412 13.09 -2.51 30.56
C LYS A 412 11.91 -3.45 30.79
N LEU A 413 10.70 -3.12 30.33
CA LEU A 413 9.53 -3.99 30.44
C LEU A 413 9.64 -5.22 29.55
N MET A 414 10.60 -5.25 28.62
CA MET A 414 10.88 -6.37 27.76
C MET A 414 11.98 -7.30 28.31
N ASP A 415 12.54 -7.02 29.49
CA ASP A 415 13.50 -7.90 30.14
C ASP A 415 12.79 -9.17 30.65
N SER A 416 13.33 -10.34 30.35
CA SER A 416 12.86 -11.63 30.88
C SER A 416 13.60 -11.98 32.17
N LYS A 417 12.99 -12.81 33.01
CA LYS A 417 13.63 -13.35 34.20
C LYS A 417 14.53 -14.57 33.90
N ILE A 418 14.31 -15.25 32.78
CA ILE A 418 14.94 -16.53 32.44
C ILE A 418 15.55 -16.54 31.02
N ALA A 419 15.38 -15.49 30.24
CA ALA A 419 15.98 -15.31 28.92
C ALA A 419 16.49 -13.86 28.78
N ASP A 420 17.08 -13.51 27.62
CA ASP A 420 17.56 -12.13 27.40
C ASP A 420 16.41 -11.15 27.25
N ILE A 421 15.26 -11.60 26.72
CA ILE A 421 14.12 -10.75 26.39
C ILE A 421 12.83 -11.57 26.43
N GLN A 422 11.70 -10.95 26.75
CA GLN A 422 10.37 -11.57 26.62
C GLN A 422 9.58 -10.93 25.46
N ASN A 423 8.67 -11.70 24.84
CA ASN A 423 7.96 -11.20 23.65
C ASN A 423 6.75 -10.32 23.98
N ILE A 424 6.28 -10.29 25.23
CA ILE A 424 5.19 -9.43 25.67
C ILE A 424 5.39 -9.01 27.13
N ASN A 425 4.85 -7.86 27.50
CA ASN A 425 4.72 -7.42 28.88
C ASN A 425 3.22 -7.38 29.27
N TYR A 426 2.86 -8.08 30.35
CA TYR A 426 1.49 -8.07 30.89
C TYR A 426 1.25 -7.00 31.94
N SER A 427 2.32 -6.36 32.45
CA SER A 427 2.19 -5.36 33.50
C SER A 427 2.25 -3.95 32.92
N GLY A 428 1.14 -3.23 32.84
CA GLY A 428 1.20 -1.77 32.73
C GLY A 428 0.93 -1.12 31.38
N GLY A 429 0.25 -1.78 30.43
CA GLY A 429 -0.20 -1.13 29.20
C GLY A 429 0.95 -0.84 28.21
N ALA A 430 0.81 0.23 27.43
CA ALA A 430 1.77 0.68 26.40
C ALA A 430 2.15 -0.39 25.36
N GLY A 431 1.19 -1.26 24.99
CA GLY A 431 1.45 -2.45 24.17
C GLY A 431 2.13 -2.20 22.83
N SER A 432 1.78 -1.11 22.14
CA SER A 432 2.43 -0.73 20.87
C SER A 432 3.86 -0.25 21.09
N ILE A 433 4.11 0.51 22.17
CA ILE A 433 5.44 1.03 22.50
C ILE A 433 6.38 -0.11 22.91
N THR A 434 5.92 -1.04 23.73
CA THR A 434 6.73 -2.20 24.15
C THR A 434 7.00 -3.16 22.98
N ALA A 435 6.08 -3.30 22.04
CA ALA A 435 6.30 -4.03 20.79
C ALA A 435 7.42 -3.39 19.96
N ALA A 436 7.40 -2.06 19.80
CA ALA A 436 8.45 -1.34 19.09
C ALA A 436 9.80 -1.40 19.82
N GLN A 437 9.82 -1.32 21.18
CA GLN A 437 11.03 -1.50 21.98
C GLN A 437 11.63 -2.90 21.82
N PHE A 438 10.78 -3.93 21.75
CA PHE A 438 11.23 -5.27 21.44
C PHE A 438 11.95 -5.31 20.08
N LEU A 439 11.36 -4.74 19.02
CA LEU A 439 11.96 -4.72 17.68
C LEU A 439 13.28 -3.95 17.67
N GLN A 440 13.36 -2.81 18.36
CA GLN A 440 14.56 -1.98 18.44
C GLN A 440 15.78 -2.75 18.97
N ARG A 441 15.59 -3.73 19.87
CA ARG A 441 16.66 -4.57 20.42
C ARG A 441 17.33 -5.49 19.37
N PHE A 442 16.74 -5.62 18.19
CA PHE A 442 17.26 -6.41 17.08
C PHE A 442 17.95 -5.58 15.99
N LEU A 443 18.19 -4.31 16.23
CA LEU A 443 19.11 -3.50 15.41
C LEU A 443 20.56 -3.76 15.84
N LYS A 444 21.40 -4.19 14.89
CA LYS A 444 22.83 -4.50 15.16
C LYS A 444 23.70 -3.24 15.11
N ASN A 445 23.50 -2.40 14.10
CA ASN A 445 24.42 -1.35 13.69
C ASN A 445 23.96 0.07 14.05
N LYS A 446 22.97 0.25 14.93
CA LYS A 446 22.34 1.55 15.22
C LYS A 446 21.82 2.22 13.94
N THR A 447 21.46 1.45 12.93
CA THR A 447 20.91 1.92 11.68
C THR A 447 19.66 2.77 11.93
N PRO A 448 19.48 3.92 11.25
CA PRO A 448 18.24 4.66 11.30
C PRO A 448 17.06 3.74 10.99
N TRP A 449 16.11 3.68 11.90
CA TRP A 449 15.00 2.72 11.83
C TRP A 449 13.68 3.39 12.16
N ALA A 450 12.65 2.98 11.43
CA ALA A 450 11.28 3.31 11.73
C ALA A 450 10.40 2.05 11.64
N HIS A 451 9.56 1.86 12.65
CA HIS A 451 8.48 0.88 12.66
C HIS A 451 7.15 1.59 12.39
N LEU A 452 6.39 1.10 11.43
CA LEU A 452 5.04 1.53 11.14
C LEU A 452 4.06 0.44 11.57
N ASP A 453 3.36 0.68 12.68
CA ASP A 453 2.24 -0.19 13.10
C ASP A 453 0.98 0.22 12.34
N ILE A 454 0.65 -0.58 11.33
CA ILE A 454 -0.44 -0.34 10.39
C ILE A 454 -1.70 -1.17 10.71
N ALA A 455 -1.82 -1.73 11.92
CA ALA A 455 -2.93 -2.60 12.26
C ALA A 455 -4.29 -1.91 12.08
N GLY A 456 -4.42 -0.61 12.38
CA GLY A 456 -5.66 0.13 12.17
C GLY A 456 -5.91 0.57 10.72
N MET A 457 -4.92 0.43 9.83
CA MET A 457 -4.97 0.92 8.44
C MET A 457 -5.20 -0.19 7.42
N ALA A 458 -5.15 -1.45 7.82
CA ALA A 458 -5.12 -2.60 6.91
C ALA A 458 -6.49 -3.22 6.62
N TRP A 459 -7.56 -2.80 7.29
CA TRP A 459 -8.93 -3.35 7.17
C TRP A 459 -9.74 -2.70 6.06
#